data_bf58c5cd2d28bb3f95c8291daa9bd76d
#
_entry.id   bf58c5cd2d28bb3f95c8291daa9bd76d
#
_cell.length_a   1.000
_cell.length_b   1.000
_cell.length_c   1.000
_cell.angle_alpha   90.00
_cell.angle_beta   90.00
_cell.angle_gamma   90.00
#
_symmetry.space_group_name_H-M   'P 1'
#
loop_
_entity.id
_entity.type
_entity.pdbx_description
1 polymer ?
#
loop_
_entity_poly.entity_id
_entity_poly.type
_entity_poly.pdbx_seq_one_letter_code
_entity_poly.pdbx_strand_id
1 'polypeptide(L)'
;PTWSFLYRTIIKELVAHGYRCIAPDHIGFGRSDKVVDTSWYNIARHTKNMKQFVERLDLRNVTIMVQDWGGPIGLAQVARMPERFSRVCIMNTWLHHDGYEYSPGIQQWIQQWSPGGLFEANVPEKFTLGGLMAMATARITPQDSVFKALQGETPVYEGEAGEVQHAYDAPFAGLGREGHSGPYRFPMSIPFHDMISGDAANQLQNFATINALKVPVHFMWGTEDPVFVTDWGRKWSSLIPHSTFDEIVGARHFLQDTHGPEIAQLLLNYMRS
;
A
#
# COMPACT_ATOMS: atom_id res chain seq x y z
N PRO A 1 5.78 2.30 2.75
CA PRO A 1 6.57 2.30 4.00
C PRO A 1 5.73 1.89 5.22
N THR A 2 4.49 1.43 5.03
CA THR A 2 3.53 1.17 6.11
C THR A 2 3.55 -0.29 6.58
N TRP A 3 2.74 -0.57 7.58
CA TRP A 3 2.54 -1.88 8.18
C TRP A 3 1.07 -2.07 8.60
N SER A 4 0.71 -3.16 9.25
CA SER A 4 -0.67 -3.50 9.59
C SER A 4 -1.40 -2.42 10.41
N PHE A 5 -0.68 -1.54 11.09
CA PHE A 5 -1.24 -0.38 11.79
C PHE A 5 -2.08 0.54 10.88
N LEU A 6 -1.77 0.61 9.58
CA LEU A 6 -2.56 1.35 8.60
C LEU A 6 -4.04 0.92 8.61
N TYR A 7 -4.31 -0.35 8.85
CA TYR A 7 -5.65 -0.93 8.83
C TYR A 7 -6.35 -0.97 10.21
N ARG A 8 -5.76 -0.38 11.26
CA ARG A 8 -6.23 -0.49 12.65
C ARG A 8 -7.70 -0.19 12.85
N THR A 9 -8.20 0.88 12.21
CA THR A 9 -9.59 1.31 12.33
C THR A 9 -10.55 0.37 11.58
N ILE A 10 -10.19 -0.06 10.38
CA ILE A 10 -10.95 -1.06 9.61
C ILE A 10 -11.02 -2.39 10.37
N ILE A 11 -9.88 -2.86 10.88
CA ILE A 11 -9.80 -4.11 11.66
C ILE A 11 -10.73 -4.04 12.88
N LYS A 12 -10.70 -2.92 13.61
CA LYS A 12 -11.54 -2.72 14.79
C LYS A 12 -13.04 -2.87 14.45
N GLU A 13 -13.48 -2.22 13.38
CA GLU A 13 -14.88 -2.28 12.95
C GLU A 13 -15.28 -3.69 12.47
N LEU A 14 -14.46 -4.32 11.65
CA LEU A 14 -14.77 -5.66 11.14
C LEU A 14 -14.77 -6.73 12.26
N VAL A 15 -13.85 -6.67 13.21
CA VAL A 15 -13.83 -7.57 14.36
C VAL A 15 -15.06 -7.38 15.23
N ALA A 16 -15.54 -6.16 15.44
CA ALA A 16 -16.78 -5.89 16.16
C ALA A 16 -18.02 -6.52 15.48
N HIS A 17 -17.94 -6.77 14.16
CA HIS A 17 -18.98 -7.45 13.40
C HIS A 17 -18.74 -8.97 13.22
N GLY A 18 -17.79 -9.55 13.97
CA GLY A 18 -17.52 -10.99 14.00
C GLY A 18 -16.60 -11.51 12.88
N TYR A 19 -15.97 -10.64 12.10
CA TYR A 19 -15.03 -11.06 11.07
C TYR A 19 -13.64 -11.34 11.66
N ARG A 20 -12.99 -12.38 11.15
CA ARG A 20 -11.58 -12.64 11.40
C ARG A 20 -10.76 -11.79 10.43
N CYS A 21 -9.93 -10.90 10.96
CA CYS A 21 -9.02 -10.05 10.17
C CYS A 21 -7.59 -10.60 10.23
N ILE A 22 -6.92 -10.64 9.07
CA ILE A 22 -5.54 -11.08 8.94
C ILE A 22 -4.78 -10.00 8.18
N ALA A 23 -3.84 -9.34 8.84
CA ALA A 23 -3.05 -8.24 8.29
C ALA A 23 -1.56 -8.52 8.50
N PRO A 24 -0.92 -9.29 7.59
CA PRO A 24 0.49 -9.59 7.70
C PRO A 24 1.35 -8.38 7.36
N ASP A 25 2.43 -8.18 8.11
CA ASP A 25 3.48 -7.24 7.74
C ASP A 25 4.44 -7.93 6.75
N HIS A 26 4.72 -7.29 5.63
CA HIS A 26 5.72 -7.81 4.69
C HIS A 26 7.11 -7.81 5.30
N ILE A 27 7.97 -8.76 4.91
CA ILE A 27 9.39 -8.75 5.30
C ILE A 27 10.01 -7.40 4.90
N GLY A 28 10.71 -6.77 5.83
CA GLY A 28 11.25 -5.41 5.71
C GLY A 28 10.34 -4.33 6.27
N PHE A 29 9.09 -4.64 6.64
CA PHE A 29 8.10 -3.68 7.12
C PHE A 29 7.49 -4.12 8.45
N GLY A 30 6.91 -3.16 9.17
CA GLY A 30 6.20 -3.42 10.42
C GLY A 30 7.00 -4.27 11.39
N ARG A 31 6.39 -5.30 11.94
CA ARG A 31 6.99 -6.20 12.94
C ARG A 31 7.73 -7.39 12.33
N SER A 32 7.69 -7.55 11.00
CA SER A 32 8.44 -8.61 10.31
C SER A 32 9.93 -8.30 10.27
N ASP A 33 10.74 -9.35 10.04
CA ASP A 33 12.19 -9.27 9.96
C ASP A 33 12.65 -8.23 8.94
N LYS A 34 13.75 -7.55 9.23
CA LYS A 34 14.41 -6.57 8.36
C LYS A 34 15.64 -7.20 7.75
N VAL A 35 15.58 -7.49 6.45
CA VAL A 35 16.75 -7.95 5.69
C VAL A 35 17.59 -6.75 5.31
N VAL A 36 18.86 -6.76 5.68
CA VAL A 36 19.80 -5.65 5.45
C VAL A 36 20.14 -5.51 3.96
N ASP A 37 20.29 -6.62 3.26
CA ASP A 37 20.58 -6.62 1.83
C ASP A 37 19.40 -6.05 1.03
N THR A 38 19.56 -4.84 0.51
CA THR A 38 18.55 -4.14 -0.29
C THR A 38 18.19 -4.92 -1.57
N SER A 39 19.12 -5.69 -2.15
CA SER A 39 18.85 -6.50 -3.35
C SER A 39 17.91 -7.67 -3.09
N TRP A 40 17.71 -8.03 -1.83
CA TRP A 40 16.74 -9.04 -1.43
C TRP A 40 15.30 -8.63 -1.78
N TYR A 41 15.01 -7.35 -1.73
CA TYR A 41 13.65 -6.82 -1.92
C TYR A 41 13.31 -6.71 -3.41
N ASN A 42 12.40 -7.57 -3.86
CA ASN A 42 11.75 -7.50 -5.16
C ASN A 42 10.32 -8.04 -5.06
N ILE A 43 9.46 -7.64 -5.96
CA ILE A 43 8.02 -7.95 -5.88
C ILE A 43 7.73 -9.43 -6.07
N ALA A 44 8.46 -10.11 -6.94
CA ALA A 44 8.33 -11.57 -7.13
C ALA A 44 8.57 -12.35 -5.82
N ARG A 45 9.56 -11.95 -5.03
CA ARG A 45 9.87 -12.60 -3.75
C ARG A 45 8.80 -12.34 -2.70
N HIS A 46 8.31 -11.10 -2.59
CA HIS A 46 7.18 -10.78 -1.70
C HIS A 46 5.91 -11.52 -2.11
N THR A 47 5.63 -11.62 -3.40
CA THR A 47 4.52 -12.41 -3.95
C THR A 47 4.64 -13.90 -3.58
N LYS A 48 5.86 -14.48 -3.69
CA LYS A 48 6.12 -15.86 -3.28
C LYS A 48 5.92 -16.08 -1.78
N ASN A 49 6.40 -15.15 -0.95
CA ASN A 49 6.23 -15.23 0.51
C ASN A 49 4.73 -15.15 0.89
N MET A 50 3.99 -14.27 0.26
CA MET A 50 2.54 -14.16 0.49
C MET A 50 1.79 -15.42 0.05
N LYS A 51 2.19 -16.04 -1.07
CA LYS A 51 1.64 -17.32 -1.50
C LYS A 51 1.82 -18.38 -0.40
N GLN A 52 3.05 -18.54 0.09
CA GLN A 52 3.33 -19.49 1.18
C GLN A 52 2.55 -19.19 2.47
N PHE A 53 2.35 -17.91 2.78
CA PHE A 53 1.55 -17.49 3.93
C PHE A 53 0.09 -17.94 3.78
N VAL A 54 -0.54 -17.68 2.64
CA VAL A 54 -1.92 -18.08 2.35
C VAL A 54 -2.08 -19.61 2.38
N GLU A 55 -1.12 -20.35 1.81
CA GLU A 55 -1.14 -21.82 1.77
C GLU A 55 -0.92 -22.45 3.16
N ARG A 56 0.08 -21.97 3.92
CA ARG A 56 0.40 -22.53 5.24
C ARG A 56 -0.69 -22.33 6.27
N LEU A 57 -1.42 -21.22 6.18
CA LEU A 57 -2.58 -20.96 7.04
C LEU A 57 -3.87 -21.56 6.47
N ASP A 58 -3.81 -22.22 5.33
CA ASP A 58 -4.94 -22.75 4.56
C ASP A 58 -6.12 -21.77 4.49
N LEU A 59 -5.82 -20.50 4.17
CA LEU A 59 -6.83 -19.46 4.09
C LEU A 59 -7.80 -19.77 2.94
N ARG A 60 -9.11 -19.74 3.25
CA ARG A 60 -10.20 -20.02 2.31
C ARG A 60 -11.34 -19.05 2.55
N ASN A 61 -12.19 -18.87 1.53
CA ASN A 61 -13.32 -17.93 1.59
C ASN A 61 -12.90 -16.52 2.00
N VAL A 62 -11.76 -16.06 1.44
CA VAL A 62 -11.13 -14.79 1.81
C VAL A 62 -11.76 -13.64 1.05
N THR A 63 -12.15 -12.59 1.75
CA THR A 63 -12.30 -11.25 1.17
C THR A 63 -10.96 -10.57 1.30
N ILE A 64 -10.27 -10.34 0.19
CA ILE A 64 -8.98 -9.66 0.18
C ILE A 64 -9.16 -8.16 -0.06
N MET A 65 -8.43 -7.36 0.73
CA MET A 65 -8.30 -5.91 0.50
C MET A 65 -6.86 -5.61 0.10
N VAL A 66 -6.69 -4.87 -0.98
CA VAL A 66 -5.37 -4.48 -1.50
C VAL A 66 -5.29 -2.99 -1.74
N GLN A 67 -4.11 -2.42 -1.48
CA GLN A 67 -3.80 -1.01 -1.72
C GLN A 67 -2.31 -0.87 -2.04
N ASP A 68 -1.92 0.10 -2.87
CA ASP A 68 -0.54 0.37 -3.25
C ASP A 68 0.18 -0.91 -3.72
N TRP A 69 1.34 -1.25 -3.22
CA TRP A 69 2.04 -2.51 -3.52
C TRP A 69 1.26 -3.78 -3.15
N GLY A 70 0.23 -3.66 -2.32
CA GLY A 70 -0.72 -4.74 -2.07
C GLY A 70 -1.47 -5.18 -3.32
N GLY A 71 -1.67 -4.28 -4.31
CA GLY A 71 -2.20 -4.65 -5.63
C GLY A 71 -1.34 -5.69 -6.32
N PRO A 72 -0.11 -5.38 -6.74
CA PRO A 72 0.78 -6.34 -7.39
C PRO A 72 1.01 -7.63 -6.60
N ILE A 73 1.18 -7.54 -5.28
CA ILE A 73 1.48 -8.71 -4.42
C ILE A 73 0.22 -9.51 -4.07
N GLY A 74 -0.86 -8.84 -3.70
CA GLY A 74 -2.11 -9.47 -3.24
C GLY A 74 -2.95 -10.02 -4.39
N LEU A 75 -3.12 -9.25 -5.48
CA LEU A 75 -3.86 -9.70 -6.65
C LEU A 75 -3.17 -10.87 -7.37
N ALA A 76 -1.85 -10.98 -7.26
CA ALA A 76 -1.15 -12.18 -7.73
C ALA A 76 -1.59 -13.45 -6.98
N GLN A 77 -2.03 -13.36 -5.73
CA GLN A 77 -2.59 -14.51 -5.01
C GLN A 77 -3.96 -14.87 -5.55
N VAL A 78 -4.80 -13.87 -5.81
CA VAL A 78 -6.12 -14.09 -6.42
C VAL A 78 -5.99 -14.71 -7.81
N ALA A 79 -5.07 -14.20 -8.62
CA ALA A 79 -4.84 -14.74 -9.98
C ALA A 79 -4.35 -16.20 -9.98
N ARG A 80 -3.56 -16.60 -8.97
CA ARG A 80 -2.94 -17.92 -8.88
C ARG A 80 -3.77 -18.95 -8.12
N MET A 81 -4.62 -18.52 -7.21
CA MET A 81 -5.42 -19.38 -6.32
C MET A 81 -6.84 -18.82 -6.17
N PRO A 82 -7.57 -18.58 -7.28
CA PRO A 82 -8.87 -17.88 -7.23
C PRO A 82 -9.90 -18.59 -6.35
N GLU A 83 -9.81 -19.91 -6.21
CA GLU A 83 -10.70 -20.75 -5.39
C GLU A 83 -10.60 -20.43 -3.88
N ARG A 84 -9.59 -19.71 -3.44
CA ARG A 84 -9.41 -19.32 -2.04
C ARG A 84 -10.09 -17.99 -1.70
N PHE A 85 -10.43 -17.20 -2.72
CA PHE A 85 -10.93 -15.84 -2.57
C PHE A 85 -12.40 -15.75 -3.01
N SER A 86 -13.24 -15.27 -2.13
CA SER A 86 -14.68 -15.10 -2.40
C SER A 86 -15.02 -13.69 -2.87
N ARG A 87 -14.20 -12.70 -2.52
CA ARG A 87 -14.38 -11.29 -2.90
C ARG A 87 -13.04 -10.58 -2.97
N VAL A 88 -12.97 -9.54 -3.79
CA VAL A 88 -11.77 -8.70 -3.97
C VAL A 88 -12.13 -7.24 -3.76
N CYS A 89 -11.43 -6.57 -2.85
CA CYS A 89 -11.51 -5.13 -2.64
C CYS A 89 -10.22 -4.47 -3.13
N ILE A 90 -10.33 -3.56 -4.09
CA ILE A 90 -9.21 -2.87 -4.71
C ILE A 90 -9.27 -1.38 -4.31
N MET A 91 -8.21 -0.88 -3.68
CA MET A 91 -8.10 0.50 -3.24
C MET A 91 -6.80 1.10 -3.77
N ASN A 92 -6.85 2.30 -4.30
CA ASN A 92 -5.68 3.12 -4.75
C ASN A 92 -4.41 2.30 -5.02
N THR A 93 -4.42 1.57 -6.14
CA THR A 93 -3.34 0.67 -6.57
C THR A 93 -3.32 0.52 -8.09
N TRP A 94 -2.43 -0.33 -8.58
CA TRP A 94 -2.29 -0.61 -10.03
C TRP A 94 -1.85 -2.06 -10.28
N LEU A 95 -1.92 -2.44 -11.54
CA LEU A 95 -1.11 -3.51 -12.11
C LEU A 95 -0.44 -2.98 -13.39
N HIS A 96 0.87 -3.18 -13.50
CA HIS A 96 1.59 -2.83 -14.72
C HIS A 96 1.07 -3.65 -15.90
N HIS A 97 0.80 -2.98 -17.01
CA HIS A 97 0.36 -3.59 -18.27
C HIS A 97 0.67 -2.65 -19.43
N ASP A 98 0.60 -3.16 -20.65
CA ASP A 98 0.82 -2.37 -21.86
C ASP A 98 -0.20 -1.21 -21.92
N GLY A 99 0.30 0.01 -22.10
CA GLY A 99 -0.52 1.21 -22.12
C GLY A 99 -0.93 1.74 -20.74
N TYR A 100 -0.36 1.23 -19.63
CA TYR A 100 -0.52 1.88 -18.32
C TYR A 100 0.32 3.16 -18.26
N GLU A 101 -0.33 4.28 -18.00
CA GLU A 101 0.32 5.58 -17.87
C GLU A 101 0.57 5.89 -16.38
N TYR A 102 1.84 5.95 -16.02
CA TYR A 102 2.24 6.34 -14.66
C TYR A 102 2.00 7.82 -14.43
N SER A 103 1.26 8.15 -13.38
CA SER A 103 0.92 9.53 -13.03
C SER A 103 2.16 10.39 -12.76
N PRO A 104 2.07 11.71 -12.91
CA PRO A 104 3.13 12.62 -12.49
C PRO A 104 3.51 12.45 -11.01
N GLY A 105 2.53 12.12 -10.15
CA GLY A 105 2.77 11.85 -8.73
C GLY A 105 3.68 10.64 -8.50
N ILE A 106 3.49 9.53 -9.23
CA ILE A 106 4.42 8.38 -9.18
C ILE A 106 5.82 8.76 -9.65
N GLN A 107 5.91 9.50 -10.76
CA GLN A 107 7.20 9.92 -11.30
C GLN A 107 7.95 10.80 -10.29
N GLN A 108 7.26 11.77 -9.70
CA GLN A 108 7.83 12.61 -8.65
C GLN A 108 8.24 11.80 -7.41
N TRP A 109 7.43 10.81 -7.00
CA TRP A 109 7.74 9.93 -5.88
C TRP A 109 9.06 9.19 -6.08
N ILE A 110 9.29 8.60 -7.25
CA ILE A 110 10.57 7.95 -7.57
C ILE A 110 11.73 8.94 -7.52
N GLN A 111 11.57 10.15 -8.05
CA GLN A 111 12.63 11.15 -7.99
C GLN A 111 13.06 11.48 -6.55
N GLN A 112 12.12 11.48 -5.60
CA GLN A 112 12.44 11.72 -4.20
C GLN A 112 13.25 10.60 -3.54
N TRP A 113 13.12 9.36 -4.03
CA TRP A 113 13.85 8.18 -3.53
C TRP A 113 15.08 7.82 -4.37
N SER A 114 15.28 8.46 -5.51
CA SER A 114 16.47 8.29 -6.35
C SER A 114 17.71 8.90 -5.69
N PRO A 115 18.93 8.48 -6.06
CA PRO A 115 20.16 9.05 -5.51
C PRO A 115 20.18 10.58 -5.54
N GLY A 116 20.36 11.19 -4.37
CA GLY A 116 20.30 12.64 -4.17
C GLY A 116 18.89 13.22 -4.01
N GLY A 117 17.83 12.42 -4.09
CA GLY A 117 16.48 12.86 -3.80
C GLY A 117 16.24 13.13 -2.31
N LEU A 118 15.19 13.90 -2.00
CA LEU A 118 14.91 14.37 -0.63
C LEU A 118 14.81 13.21 0.37
N PHE A 119 14.05 12.16 0.05
CA PHE A 119 13.82 11.05 0.97
C PHE A 119 15.03 10.12 1.03
N GLU A 120 15.67 9.85 -0.12
CA GLU A 120 16.90 9.06 -0.16
C GLU A 120 17.98 9.67 0.72
N ALA A 121 18.20 10.97 0.64
CA ALA A 121 19.24 11.68 1.36
C ALA A 121 18.94 11.91 2.85
N ASN A 122 17.67 11.92 3.27
CA ASN A 122 17.27 12.38 4.60
C ASN A 122 16.53 11.35 5.47
N VAL A 123 16.03 10.25 4.92
CA VAL A 123 15.42 9.16 5.70
C VAL A 123 16.51 8.13 6.06
N PRO A 124 16.55 7.58 7.29
CA PRO A 124 15.75 7.93 8.48
C PRO A 124 16.37 9.06 9.32
N GLU A 125 17.54 9.58 8.97
CA GLU A 125 18.38 10.42 9.86
C GLU A 125 17.75 11.77 10.17
N LYS A 126 17.12 12.40 9.17
CA LYS A 126 16.47 13.71 9.31
C LYS A 126 14.97 13.65 9.12
N PHE A 127 14.49 12.55 8.56
CA PHE A 127 13.09 12.39 8.20
C PHE A 127 12.64 10.98 8.52
N THR A 128 11.79 10.79 9.50
CA THR A 128 11.31 9.45 9.88
C THR A 128 10.20 8.97 8.93
N LEU A 129 9.99 7.65 8.83
CA LEU A 129 8.86 7.09 8.08
C LEU A 129 7.52 7.53 8.67
N GLY A 130 7.42 7.64 10.00
CA GLY A 130 6.23 8.16 10.67
C GLY A 130 5.96 9.61 10.32
N GLY A 131 7.00 10.43 10.18
CA GLY A 131 6.90 11.81 9.68
C GLY A 131 6.36 11.86 8.25
N LEU A 132 6.84 10.99 7.35
CA LEU A 132 6.30 10.85 6.00
C LEU A 132 4.81 10.46 6.01
N MET A 133 4.42 9.54 6.91
CA MET A 133 3.02 9.13 7.04
C MET A 133 2.13 10.25 7.57
N ALA A 134 2.57 10.99 8.58
CA ALA A 134 1.83 12.14 9.11
C ALA A 134 1.59 13.21 8.02
N MET A 135 2.57 13.43 7.16
CA MET A 135 2.46 14.32 6.01
C MET A 135 1.51 13.75 4.93
N ALA A 136 1.66 12.48 4.60
CA ALA A 136 0.88 11.81 3.55
C ALA A 136 -0.62 11.68 3.91
N THR A 137 -0.93 11.64 5.21
CA THR A 137 -2.31 11.62 5.73
C THR A 137 -2.88 13.02 5.98
N ALA A 138 -2.17 14.07 5.58
CA ALA A 138 -2.57 15.47 5.71
C ALA A 138 -2.80 15.96 7.17
N ARG A 139 -2.22 15.26 8.16
CA ARG A 139 -2.25 15.72 9.57
C ARG A 139 -1.32 16.89 9.85
N ILE A 140 -0.38 17.13 8.94
CA ILE A 140 0.57 18.23 8.96
C ILE A 140 0.71 18.83 7.56
N THR A 141 1.17 20.08 7.48
CA THR A 141 1.46 20.67 6.17
C THR A 141 2.80 20.13 5.63
N PRO A 142 2.90 19.82 4.33
CA PRO A 142 4.17 19.43 3.72
C PRO A 142 5.28 20.47 3.95
N GLN A 143 4.94 21.78 3.92
CA GLN A 143 5.88 22.88 4.11
C GLN A 143 6.59 22.82 5.45
N ASP A 144 5.84 22.61 6.55
CA ASP A 144 6.41 22.54 7.88
C ASP A 144 7.38 21.37 8.02
N SER A 145 7.00 20.20 7.51
CA SER A 145 7.78 18.99 7.59
C SER A 145 9.06 19.05 6.75
N VAL A 146 8.95 19.43 5.47
CA VAL A 146 10.09 19.53 4.56
C VAL A 146 11.03 20.62 5.00
N PHE A 147 10.51 21.76 5.45
CA PHE A 147 11.34 22.88 5.90
C PHE A 147 12.22 22.50 7.10
N LYS A 148 11.66 21.84 8.11
CA LYS A 148 12.42 21.35 9.27
C LYS A 148 13.48 20.31 8.88
N ALA A 149 13.12 19.36 8.02
CA ALA A 149 14.06 18.34 7.54
C ALA A 149 15.24 18.95 6.77
N LEU A 150 15.00 19.97 5.94
CA LEU A 150 16.05 20.69 5.22
C LEU A 150 16.98 21.48 6.14
N GLN A 151 16.48 21.94 7.31
CA GLN A 151 17.30 22.58 8.35
C GLN A 151 18.10 21.58 9.20
N GLY A 152 17.95 20.27 8.94
CA GLY A 152 18.65 19.23 9.70
C GLY A 152 17.96 18.83 10.99
N GLU A 153 16.71 19.25 11.19
CA GLU A 153 15.88 18.86 12.33
C GLU A 153 14.99 17.68 11.94
N THR A 154 14.93 16.65 12.79
CA THR A 154 13.91 15.61 12.66
C THR A 154 12.57 16.19 13.12
N PRO A 155 11.56 16.29 12.25
CA PRO A 155 10.28 16.81 12.66
C PRO A 155 9.64 15.91 13.73
N VAL A 156 9.27 16.50 14.85
CA VAL A 156 8.48 15.85 15.90
C VAL A 156 7.14 16.55 15.95
N TYR A 157 6.07 15.78 15.93
CA TYR A 157 4.71 16.29 15.93
C TYR A 157 4.04 15.99 17.26
N GLU A 158 3.05 16.80 17.62
CA GLU A 158 2.26 16.67 18.85
C GLU A 158 0.82 16.20 18.54
N GLY A 159 0.08 15.79 19.56
CA GLY A 159 -1.29 15.35 19.46
C GLY A 159 -1.44 14.13 18.52
N GLU A 160 -2.52 14.07 17.77
CA GLU A 160 -2.83 12.95 16.87
C GLU A 160 -1.74 12.72 15.82
N ALA A 161 -1.15 13.77 15.27
CA ALA A 161 -0.05 13.65 14.31
C ALA A 161 1.18 13.00 14.94
N GLY A 162 1.50 13.34 16.19
CA GLY A 162 2.60 12.72 16.95
C GLY A 162 2.34 11.26 17.28
N GLU A 163 1.13 10.91 17.68
CA GLU A 163 0.74 9.51 17.94
C GLU A 163 0.86 8.65 16.67
N VAL A 164 0.42 9.16 15.52
CA VAL A 164 0.53 8.50 14.22
C VAL A 164 2.00 8.36 13.82
N GLN A 165 2.81 9.42 13.95
CA GLN A 165 4.24 9.37 13.70
C GLN A 165 4.91 8.27 14.52
N HIS A 166 4.70 8.31 15.84
CA HIS A 166 5.28 7.34 16.76
C HIS A 166 4.90 5.89 16.41
N ALA A 167 3.63 5.66 16.11
CA ALA A 167 3.14 4.33 15.78
C ALA A 167 3.76 3.79 14.47
N TYR A 168 3.92 4.63 13.45
CA TYR A 168 4.56 4.21 12.19
C TYR A 168 6.08 4.05 12.33
N ASP A 169 6.73 4.78 13.23
CA ASP A 169 8.16 4.67 13.49
C ASP A 169 8.53 3.51 14.41
N ALA A 170 7.62 3.08 15.28
CA ALA A 170 7.90 2.09 16.31
C ALA A 170 8.60 0.80 15.82
N PRO A 171 8.22 0.20 14.67
CA PRO A 171 8.91 -0.99 14.15
C PRO A 171 10.34 -0.73 13.62
N PHE A 172 10.72 0.53 13.46
CA PHE A 172 12.02 0.96 12.93
C PHE A 172 12.86 1.69 13.97
N ALA A 173 12.34 1.85 15.20
CA ALA A 173 13.02 2.56 16.27
C ALA A 173 14.41 1.97 16.55
N GLY A 174 15.42 2.81 16.54
CA GLY A 174 16.82 2.42 16.75
C GLY A 174 17.48 1.73 15.55
N LEU A 175 16.79 1.55 14.44
CA LEU A 175 17.35 1.00 13.20
C LEU A 175 17.88 2.13 12.32
N GLY A 176 19.15 2.01 11.89
CA GLY A 176 19.73 2.88 10.89
C GLY A 176 19.21 2.59 9.47
N ARG A 177 19.92 3.15 8.48
CA ARG A 177 19.59 3.01 7.05
C ARG A 177 19.40 1.55 6.61
N GLU A 178 20.23 0.65 7.13
CA GLU A 178 20.15 -0.78 6.82
C GLU A 178 18.82 -1.41 7.22
N GLY A 179 18.26 -1.02 8.37
CA GLY A 179 16.94 -1.47 8.81
C GLY A 179 15.77 -0.95 7.96
N HIS A 180 16.05 0.05 7.10
CA HIS A 180 15.08 0.65 6.19
C HIS A 180 15.23 0.17 4.73
N SER A 181 15.99 -0.90 4.48
CA SER A 181 16.24 -1.41 3.12
C SER A 181 14.96 -1.72 2.33
N GLY A 182 13.91 -2.24 2.97
CA GLY A 182 12.60 -2.46 2.35
C GLY A 182 11.94 -1.15 1.90
N PRO A 183 11.68 -0.20 2.80
CA PRO A 183 11.17 1.13 2.46
C PRO A 183 11.93 1.86 1.36
N TYR A 184 13.26 1.76 1.31
CA TYR A 184 14.06 2.36 0.24
C TYR A 184 13.89 1.65 -1.10
N ARG A 185 13.83 0.31 -1.09
CA ARG A 185 13.82 -0.46 -2.34
C ARG A 185 12.46 -0.44 -3.05
N PHE A 186 11.36 -0.41 -2.32
CA PHE A 186 10.04 -0.50 -2.90
C PHE A 186 9.71 0.64 -3.88
N PRO A 187 9.91 1.93 -3.56
CA PRO A 187 9.72 2.99 -4.54
C PRO A 187 10.52 2.78 -5.82
N MET A 188 11.77 2.31 -5.69
CA MET A 188 12.67 2.07 -6.81
C MET A 188 12.33 0.83 -7.63
N SER A 189 11.39 0.00 -7.17
CA SER A 189 10.92 -1.21 -7.86
C SER A 189 9.69 -0.96 -8.74
N ILE A 190 9.20 0.27 -8.88
CA ILE A 190 8.08 0.56 -9.78
C ILE A 190 8.49 0.24 -11.22
N PRO A 191 7.67 -0.53 -11.98
CA PRO A 191 8.09 -1.12 -13.26
C PRO A 191 8.63 -0.18 -14.32
N PHE A 192 8.19 1.08 -14.39
CA PHE A 192 8.77 2.00 -15.37
C PHE A 192 10.22 2.40 -15.04
N HIS A 193 10.66 2.19 -13.80
CA HIS A 193 12.04 2.40 -13.34
C HIS A 193 12.84 1.10 -13.31
N ASP A 194 12.25 0.03 -12.78
CA ASP A 194 12.90 -1.29 -12.69
C ASP A 194 11.88 -2.41 -12.97
N MET A 195 11.77 -2.80 -14.23
CA MET A 195 10.85 -3.82 -14.71
C MET A 195 11.04 -5.18 -14.04
N ILE A 196 12.29 -5.53 -13.71
CA ILE A 196 12.64 -6.84 -13.13
C ILE A 196 12.26 -6.88 -11.65
N SER A 197 12.73 -5.93 -10.86
CA SER A 197 12.40 -5.87 -9.43
C SER A 197 10.92 -5.62 -9.17
N GLY A 198 10.26 -4.91 -10.07
CA GLY A 198 8.83 -4.66 -10.05
C GLY A 198 7.97 -5.83 -10.51
N ASP A 199 8.58 -6.91 -11.03
CA ASP A 199 7.87 -8.10 -11.54
C ASP A 199 6.83 -7.77 -12.64
N ALA A 200 7.22 -6.88 -13.58
CA ALA A 200 6.35 -6.33 -14.59
C ALA A 200 5.64 -7.40 -15.44
N ALA A 201 6.36 -8.42 -15.86
CA ALA A 201 5.81 -9.51 -16.69
C ALA A 201 4.68 -10.27 -15.98
N ASN A 202 4.83 -10.57 -14.69
CA ASN A 202 3.77 -11.19 -13.91
C ASN A 202 2.61 -10.23 -13.63
N GLN A 203 2.88 -8.93 -13.44
CA GLN A 203 1.82 -7.94 -13.28
C GLN A 203 0.94 -7.86 -14.54
N LEU A 204 1.53 -7.85 -15.74
CA LEU A 204 0.82 -7.87 -17.01
C LEU A 204 -0.09 -9.11 -17.14
N GLN A 205 0.45 -10.29 -16.82
CA GLN A 205 -0.34 -11.53 -16.84
C GLN A 205 -1.47 -11.51 -15.80
N ASN A 206 -1.18 -11.03 -14.58
CA ASN A 206 -2.17 -10.92 -13.52
C ASN A 206 -3.26 -9.92 -13.89
N PHE A 207 -2.95 -8.80 -14.55
CA PHE A 207 -3.93 -7.83 -15.01
C PHE A 207 -4.99 -8.47 -15.90
N ALA A 208 -4.57 -9.26 -16.90
CA ALA A 208 -5.51 -9.98 -17.76
C ALA A 208 -6.37 -10.97 -16.96
N THR A 209 -5.77 -11.70 -16.02
CA THR A 209 -6.48 -12.69 -15.19
C THR A 209 -7.49 -12.00 -14.25
N ILE A 210 -7.13 -10.89 -13.61
CA ILE A 210 -8.00 -10.15 -12.71
C ILE A 210 -9.20 -9.56 -13.47
N ASN A 211 -9.00 -9.05 -14.68
CA ASN A 211 -10.09 -8.52 -15.50
C ASN A 211 -11.09 -9.62 -15.98
N ALA A 212 -10.68 -10.87 -15.95
CA ALA A 212 -11.52 -12.04 -16.31
C ALA A 212 -12.13 -12.76 -15.09
N LEU A 213 -11.92 -12.25 -13.86
CA LEU A 213 -12.45 -12.88 -12.64
C LEU A 213 -13.98 -12.99 -12.66
N LYS A 214 -14.48 -14.05 -12.02
CA LYS A 214 -15.91 -14.25 -11.79
C LYS A 214 -16.36 -13.91 -10.37
N VAL A 215 -15.38 -13.81 -9.44
CA VAL A 215 -15.70 -13.36 -8.07
C VAL A 215 -16.04 -11.87 -8.07
N PRO A 216 -16.91 -11.43 -7.16
CA PRO A 216 -17.22 -10.01 -7.02
C PRO A 216 -15.98 -9.18 -6.76
N VAL A 217 -15.85 -8.04 -7.45
CA VAL A 217 -14.77 -7.07 -7.28
C VAL A 217 -15.37 -5.72 -6.91
N HIS A 218 -14.86 -5.12 -5.86
CA HIS A 218 -15.27 -3.82 -5.38
C HIS A 218 -14.09 -2.86 -5.34
N PHE A 219 -14.24 -1.71 -5.99
CA PHE A 219 -13.26 -0.64 -5.95
C PHE A 219 -13.70 0.41 -4.91
N MET A 220 -12.80 0.77 -4.01
CA MET A 220 -12.95 1.93 -3.12
C MET A 220 -11.77 2.86 -3.35
N TRP A 221 -12.02 4.09 -3.78
CA TRP A 221 -10.96 4.94 -4.30
C TRP A 221 -10.95 6.33 -3.67
N GLY A 222 -9.82 6.69 -3.04
CA GLY A 222 -9.60 8.03 -2.52
C GLY A 222 -9.48 9.05 -3.65
N THR A 223 -10.31 10.10 -3.61
CA THR A 223 -10.43 11.06 -4.71
C THR A 223 -9.26 12.05 -4.82
N GLU A 224 -8.47 12.19 -3.76
CA GLU A 224 -7.33 13.13 -3.69
C GLU A 224 -5.97 12.43 -3.73
N ASP A 225 -5.90 11.18 -4.20
CA ASP A 225 -4.64 10.47 -4.37
C ASP A 225 -3.87 11.00 -5.60
N PRO A 226 -2.70 11.64 -5.41
CA PRO A 226 -1.90 12.12 -6.53
C PRO A 226 -1.12 11.01 -7.23
N VAL A 227 -1.04 9.82 -6.62
CA VAL A 227 -0.27 8.68 -7.12
C VAL A 227 -1.15 7.81 -8.01
N PHE A 228 -2.27 7.32 -7.48
CA PHE A 228 -3.26 6.53 -8.24
C PHE A 228 -4.55 7.33 -8.39
N VAL A 229 -4.59 8.14 -9.44
CA VAL A 229 -5.70 9.05 -9.71
C VAL A 229 -7.03 8.31 -9.93
N THR A 230 -8.14 8.95 -9.57
CA THR A 230 -9.48 8.36 -9.62
C THR A 230 -9.87 7.89 -11.03
N ASP A 231 -9.46 8.63 -12.07
CA ASP A 231 -9.73 8.25 -13.46
C ASP A 231 -9.14 6.89 -13.82
N TRP A 232 -7.96 6.57 -13.29
CA TRP A 232 -7.39 5.22 -13.45
C TRP A 232 -8.25 4.17 -12.77
N GLY A 233 -8.65 4.39 -11.52
CA GLY A 233 -9.52 3.45 -10.79
C GLY A 233 -10.85 3.20 -11.53
N ARG A 234 -11.51 4.25 -12.02
CA ARG A 234 -12.73 4.16 -12.83
C ARG A 234 -12.51 3.39 -14.13
N LYS A 235 -11.41 3.72 -14.85
CA LYS A 235 -11.02 3.01 -16.07
C LYS A 235 -10.83 1.51 -15.80
N TRP A 236 -10.12 1.17 -14.74
CA TRP A 236 -9.88 -0.23 -14.40
C TRP A 236 -11.18 -0.96 -14.01
N SER A 237 -12.00 -0.36 -13.17
CA SER A 237 -13.31 -0.91 -12.81
C SER A 237 -14.17 -1.19 -14.05
N SER A 238 -14.17 -0.31 -15.04
CA SER A 238 -14.93 -0.50 -16.29
C SER A 238 -14.48 -1.71 -17.13
N LEU A 239 -13.27 -2.21 -16.92
CA LEU A 239 -12.75 -3.42 -17.59
C LEU A 239 -13.19 -4.73 -16.93
N ILE A 240 -13.74 -4.66 -15.69
CA ILE A 240 -14.17 -5.84 -14.94
C ILE A 240 -15.70 -5.86 -14.89
N PRO A 241 -16.36 -6.69 -15.70
CA PRO A 241 -17.81 -6.83 -15.63
C PRO A 241 -18.24 -7.22 -14.21
N HIS A 242 -19.29 -6.62 -13.70
CA HIS A 242 -19.83 -6.85 -12.35
C HIS A 242 -18.98 -6.26 -11.20
N SER A 243 -17.97 -5.43 -11.48
CA SER A 243 -17.33 -4.65 -10.43
C SER A 243 -18.26 -3.50 -9.98
N THR A 244 -18.07 -3.08 -8.73
CA THR A 244 -18.67 -1.86 -8.18
C THR A 244 -17.58 -0.87 -7.83
N PHE A 245 -17.92 0.43 -7.77
CA PHE A 245 -16.96 1.50 -7.53
C PHE A 245 -17.55 2.55 -6.59
N ASP A 246 -16.89 2.76 -5.46
CA ASP A 246 -17.18 3.84 -4.52
C ASP A 246 -16.02 4.81 -4.42
N GLU A 247 -16.32 6.10 -4.41
CA GLU A 247 -15.37 7.17 -4.15
C GLU A 247 -15.35 7.51 -2.68
N ILE A 248 -14.15 7.53 -2.11
CA ILE A 248 -13.91 8.03 -0.76
C ILE A 248 -13.49 9.48 -0.90
N VAL A 249 -14.47 10.38 -0.78
CA VAL A 249 -14.29 11.80 -1.07
C VAL A 249 -13.32 12.44 -0.07
N GLY A 250 -12.33 13.16 -0.59
CA GLY A 250 -11.29 13.81 0.22
C GLY A 250 -10.19 12.88 0.73
N ALA A 251 -10.33 11.57 0.51
CA ALA A 251 -9.29 10.63 0.90
C ALA A 251 -8.09 10.68 -0.06
N ARG A 252 -6.90 10.67 0.53
CA ARG A 252 -5.61 10.64 -0.19
C ARG A 252 -5.10 9.19 -0.31
N HIS A 253 -3.83 9.04 -0.65
CA HIS A 253 -3.20 7.74 -0.92
C HIS A 253 -3.37 6.70 0.21
N PHE A 254 -3.27 7.09 1.48
CA PHE A 254 -3.45 6.22 2.63
C PHE A 254 -4.87 6.35 3.22
N LEU A 255 -5.88 6.10 2.39
CA LEU A 255 -7.30 6.28 2.72
C LEU A 255 -7.74 5.49 3.97
N GLN A 256 -7.13 4.34 4.23
CA GLN A 256 -7.43 3.51 5.40
C GLN A 256 -7.16 4.22 6.72
N ASP A 257 -6.16 5.11 6.74
CA ASP A 257 -5.77 5.81 7.95
C ASP A 257 -6.75 6.91 8.34
N THR A 258 -7.26 7.64 7.33
CA THR A 258 -8.12 8.81 7.51
C THR A 258 -9.61 8.50 7.41
N HIS A 259 -10.00 7.53 6.58
CA HIS A 259 -11.40 7.16 6.27
C HIS A 259 -11.71 5.69 6.61
N GLY A 260 -10.95 5.09 7.52
CA GLY A 260 -11.09 3.68 7.87
C GLY A 260 -12.49 3.24 8.30
N PRO A 261 -13.23 3.98 9.14
CA PRO A 261 -14.62 3.64 9.51
C PRO A 261 -15.58 3.62 8.31
N GLU A 262 -15.47 4.60 7.41
CA GLU A 262 -16.27 4.68 6.18
C GLU A 262 -15.97 3.47 5.27
N ILE A 263 -14.71 3.17 5.03
CA ILE A 263 -14.26 2.02 4.25
C ILE A 263 -14.76 0.72 4.86
N ALA A 264 -14.70 0.58 6.18
CA ALA A 264 -15.21 -0.61 6.87
C ALA A 264 -16.71 -0.78 6.67
N GLN A 265 -17.49 0.30 6.72
CA GLN A 265 -18.93 0.25 6.49
C GLN A 265 -19.28 -0.14 5.04
N LEU A 266 -18.58 0.42 4.05
CA LEU A 266 -18.73 0.03 2.65
C LEU A 266 -18.40 -1.44 2.44
N LEU A 267 -17.30 -1.91 3.04
CA LEU A 267 -16.89 -3.30 2.98
C LEU A 267 -17.92 -4.24 3.64
N LEU A 268 -18.48 -3.86 4.79
CA LEU A 268 -19.55 -4.63 5.46
C LEU A 268 -20.79 -4.75 4.58
N ASN A 269 -21.18 -3.68 3.92
CA ASN A 269 -22.32 -3.68 2.99
C ASN A 269 -22.03 -4.61 1.79
N TYR A 270 -20.84 -4.49 1.21
CA TYR A 270 -20.39 -5.33 0.10
C TYR A 270 -20.31 -6.82 0.46
N MET A 271 -19.89 -7.15 1.67
CA MET A 271 -19.82 -8.56 2.12
C MET A 271 -21.20 -9.17 2.40
N ARG A 272 -22.24 -8.38 2.60
CA ARG A 272 -23.62 -8.83 2.84
C ARG A 272 -24.44 -8.95 1.56
N SER A 273 -24.06 -8.26 0.49
CA SER A 273 -24.66 -8.37 -0.85
C SER A 273 -24.20 -9.65 -1.56
#